data_dd7a8ab6a2e13991a95a6fa1c634cd55
#
_entry.id   dd7a8ab6a2e13991a95a6fa1c634cd55
#
_cell.length_a   1.000
_cell.length_b   1.000
_cell.length_c   1.000
_cell.angle_alpha   90.00
_cell.angle_beta   90.00
_cell.angle_gamma   90.00
#
_symmetry.space_group_name_H-M   'P 1'
#
loop_
_entity.id
_entity.type
_entity.pdbx_description
1 polymer ?
#
loop_
_entity_poly.entity_id
_entity_poly.type
_entity_poly.pdbx_seq_one_letter_code
_entity_poly.pdbx_strand_id
1 'polypeptide(L)'
;MQAAPSVDETRYLLDLARCEPSIAGVVGWAPLDAPDARDTLAALARDPAFKGVRPMLQDLPDAAWIANPALAGAIDALVELDLAFDALVTPSHLAPLATFARRFPRLRIVVDHGAKPLIRAGRAAWQPWADGIAALGALPNVHCKLSGLATEAAHGWRRESLAPYVDHLFDAFGAARMIWGSDWPVLNLNGDYAGWHASARALAAARVGERACDAVFGENAAAFYRL
;
A
#
# COMPACT_ATOMS: atom_id res chain seq x y z
N MET A 1 -4.18 -1.61 -9.86
CA MET A 1 -4.69 -1.53 -8.46
C MET A 1 -6.17 -1.22 -8.52
N GLN A 2 -6.99 -1.99 -7.77
CA GLN A 2 -8.45 -1.80 -7.73
C GLN A 2 -8.84 -0.41 -7.17
N ALA A 3 -10.05 0.04 -7.50
CA ALA A 3 -10.68 1.26 -7.00
C ALA A 3 -12.05 1.00 -6.35
N ALA A 4 -12.82 0.02 -6.83
CA ALA A 4 -14.10 -0.35 -6.26
C ALA A 4 -14.03 -1.70 -5.50
N PRO A 5 -14.78 -1.86 -4.37
CA PRO A 5 -14.78 -3.09 -3.59
C PRO A 5 -15.69 -4.16 -4.23
N SER A 6 -15.27 -4.69 -5.40
CA SER A 6 -16.00 -5.75 -6.07
C SER A 6 -15.09 -6.75 -6.79
N VAL A 7 -15.53 -8.00 -6.82
CA VAL A 7 -14.87 -9.07 -7.59
C VAL A 7 -14.97 -8.80 -9.10
N ASP A 8 -16.05 -8.16 -9.54
CA ASP A 8 -16.24 -7.85 -10.97
C ASP A 8 -15.24 -6.81 -11.46
N GLU A 9 -14.92 -5.79 -10.64
CA GLU A 9 -13.83 -4.90 -10.99
C GLU A 9 -12.47 -5.64 -11.04
N THR A 10 -12.23 -6.55 -10.10
CA THR A 10 -11.00 -7.37 -10.13
C THR A 10 -10.89 -8.15 -11.44
N ARG A 11 -11.98 -8.77 -11.90
CA ARG A 11 -12.02 -9.48 -13.18
C ARG A 11 -11.78 -8.54 -14.36
N TYR A 12 -12.42 -7.38 -14.36
CA TYR A 12 -12.21 -6.35 -15.38
C TYR A 12 -10.73 -5.91 -15.45
N LEU A 13 -10.07 -5.70 -14.32
CA LEU A 13 -8.65 -5.35 -14.28
C LEU A 13 -7.75 -6.47 -14.81
N LEU A 14 -8.09 -7.73 -14.54
CA LEU A 14 -7.39 -8.89 -15.08
C LEU A 14 -7.58 -9.00 -16.59
N ASP A 15 -8.78 -8.71 -17.10
CA ASP A 15 -9.04 -8.65 -18.55
C ASP A 15 -8.24 -7.53 -19.22
N LEU A 16 -8.11 -6.36 -18.58
CA LEU A 16 -7.23 -5.29 -19.05
C LEU A 16 -5.76 -5.74 -19.10
N ALA A 17 -5.28 -6.43 -18.06
CA ALA A 17 -3.90 -6.90 -18.00
C ALA A 17 -3.56 -7.90 -19.14
N ARG A 18 -4.54 -8.68 -19.61
CA ARG A 18 -4.35 -9.57 -20.78
C ARG A 18 -4.21 -8.80 -22.11
N CYS A 19 -4.81 -7.60 -22.18
CA CYS A 19 -4.82 -6.78 -23.40
C CYS A 19 -3.70 -5.73 -23.41
N GLU A 20 -3.15 -5.38 -22.24
CA GLU A 20 -2.17 -4.31 -22.07
C GLU A 20 -0.89 -4.83 -21.41
N PRO A 21 0.17 -5.13 -22.21
CA PRO A 21 1.42 -5.73 -21.69
C PRO A 21 2.17 -4.88 -20.67
N SER A 22 1.90 -3.58 -20.59
CA SER A 22 2.50 -2.71 -19.56
C SER A 22 1.94 -2.96 -18.15
N ILE A 23 0.82 -3.69 -18.02
CA ILE A 23 0.23 -4.09 -16.76
C ILE A 23 0.86 -5.42 -16.32
N ALA A 24 1.91 -5.35 -15.53
CA ALA A 24 2.64 -6.53 -15.06
C ALA A 24 1.90 -7.32 -13.97
N GLY A 25 0.95 -6.69 -13.26
CA GLY A 25 0.17 -7.36 -12.22
C GLY A 25 -1.01 -6.53 -11.73
N VAL A 26 -1.98 -7.21 -11.14
CA VAL A 26 -3.22 -6.64 -10.61
C VAL A 26 -3.33 -6.93 -9.12
N VAL A 27 -3.51 -5.87 -8.34
CA VAL A 27 -4.01 -5.97 -6.97
C VAL A 27 -5.50 -5.67 -7.03
N GLY A 28 -6.31 -6.67 -6.75
CA GLY A 28 -7.76 -6.61 -6.84
C GLY A 28 -8.43 -6.51 -5.47
N TRP A 29 -9.71 -6.84 -5.45
CA TRP A 29 -10.52 -6.94 -4.24
C TRP A 29 -11.19 -8.32 -4.16
N ALA A 30 -11.34 -8.84 -2.94
CA ALA A 30 -12.13 -10.03 -2.63
C ALA A 30 -12.84 -9.83 -1.28
N PRO A 31 -14.01 -10.47 -1.05
CA PRO A 31 -14.75 -10.38 0.20
C PRO A 31 -14.10 -11.26 1.28
N LEU A 32 -13.06 -10.75 1.94
CA LEU A 32 -12.20 -11.55 2.84
C LEU A 32 -12.91 -12.09 4.08
N ASP A 33 -14.03 -11.50 4.48
CA ASP A 33 -14.86 -11.92 5.60
C ASP A 33 -16.04 -12.83 5.20
N ALA A 34 -16.20 -13.12 3.90
CA ALA A 34 -17.23 -14.02 3.41
C ALA A 34 -16.85 -15.49 3.68
N PRO A 35 -17.83 -16.37 3.88
CA PRO A 35 -17.58 -17.81 4.08
C PRO A 35 -16.82 -18.49 2.93
N ASP A 36 -16.99 -18.00 1.70
CA ASP A 36 -16.40 -18.50 0.46
C ASP A 36 -15.16 -17.70 0.01
N ALA A 37 -14.60 -16.84 0.90
CA ALA A 37 -13.45 -16.00 0.60
C ALA A 37 -12.26 -16.80 0.03
N ARG A 38 -11.98 -17.98 0.61
CA ARG A 38 -10.90 -18.88 0.16
C ARG A 38 -11.11 -19.34 -1.28
N ASP A 39 -12.31 -19.77 -1.62
CA ASP A 39 -12.64 -20.24 -2.97
C ASP A 39 -12.58 -19.10 -3.98
N THR A 40 -13.07 -17.93 -3.60
CA THR A 40 -12.98 -16.72 -4.42
C THR A 40 -11.51 -16.36 -4.70
N LEU A 41 -10.65 -16.33 -3.68
CA LEU A 41 -9.22 -16.08 -3.84
C LEU A 41 -8.55 -17.13 -4.74
N ALA A 42 -8.85 -18.41 -4.53
CA ALA A 42 -8.32 -19.50 -5.36
C ALA A 42 -8.76 -19.39 -6.83
N ALA A 43 -9.99 -18.94 -7.07
CA ALA A 43 -10.49 -18.71 -8.42
C ALA A 43 -9.77 -17.54 -9.11
N LEU A 44 -9.57 -16.42 -8.42
CA LEU A 44 -8.84 -15.27 -8.94
C LEU A 44 -7.35 -15.57 -9.19
N ALA A 45 -6.71 -16.33 -8.29
CA ALA A 45 -5.31 -16.71 -8.37
C ALA A 45 -4.97 -17.65 -9.54
N ARG A 46 -5.96 -18.19 -10.26
CA ARG A 46 -5.73 -18.90 -11.53
C ARG A 46 -5.18 -18.00 -12.63
N ASP A 47 -5.44 -16.71 -12.51
CA ASP A 47 -4.85 -15.72 -13.40
C ASP A 47 -3.47 -15.30 -12.86
N PRO A 48 -2.38 -15.52 -13.58
CA PRO A 48 -1.03 -15.20 -13.13
C PRO A 48 -0.80 -13.70 -12.91
N ALA A 49 -1.63 -12.83 -13.50
CA ALA A 49 -1.58 -11.39 -13.27
C ALA A 49 -2.17 -10.99 -11.90
N PHE A 50 -2.94 -11.84 -11.23
CA PHE A 50 -3.47 -11.54 -9.89
C PHE A 50 -2.39 -11.66 -8.84
N LYS A 51 -2.00 -10.56 -8.20
CA LYS A 51 -0.85 -10.47 -7.31
C LYS A 51 -1.20 -10.21 -5.85
N GLY A 52 -2.43 -9.83 -5.57
CA GLY A 52 -2.84 -9.53 -4.21
C GLY A 52 -4.22 -8.91 -4.11
N VAL A 53 -4.59 -8.59 -2.88
CA VAL A 53 -5.86 -7.94 -2.56
C VAL A 53 -5.66 -6.66 -1.79
N ARG A 54 -6.57 -5.71 -2.00
CA ARG A 54 -6.66 -4.46 -1.25
C ARG A 54 -8.05 -4.28 -0.68
N PRO A 55 -8.32 -4.69 0.57
CA PRO A 55 -9.54 -4.30 1.24
C PRO A 55 -9.55 -2.78 1.46
N MET A 56 -10.74 -2.18 1.34
CA MET A 56 -10.92 -0.73 1.50
C MET A 56 -11.05 -0.36 2.99
N LEU A 57 -10.00 -0.66 3.78
CA LEU A 57 -10.03 -0.53 5.25
C LEU A 57 -10.38 0.88 5.72
N GLN A 58 -9.89 1.90 5.01
CA GLN A 58 -10.16 3.30 5.33
C GLN A 58 -11.65 3.67 5.27
N ASP A 59 -12.45 2.94 4.49
CA ASP A 59 -13.86 3.22 4.24
C ASP A 59 -14.77 2.36 5.12
N LEU A 60 -14.20 1.45 5.91
CA LEU A 60 -14.93 0.62 6.85
C LEU A 60 -15.22 1.39 8.15
N PRO A 61 -16.43 1.28 8.71
CA PRO A 61 -16.81 2.00 9.92
C PRO A 61 -16.04 1.54 11.16
N ASP A 62 -15.56 0.29 11.17
CA ASP A 62 -14.77 -0.29 12.26
C ASP A 62 -13.29 -0.36 11.88
N ALA A 63 -12.47 0.49 12.48
CA ALA A 63 -11.02 0.47 12.29
C ALA A 63 -10.36 -0.85 12.79
N ALA A 64 -11.04 -1.61 13.64
CA ALA A 64 -10.58 -2.91 14.12
C ALA A 64 -11.06 -4.08 13.24
N TRP A 65 -11.76 -3.84 12.13
CA TRP A 65 -12.24 -4.90 11.22
C TRP A 65 -11.13 -5.89 10.85
N ILE A 66 -9.90 -5.43 10.67
CA ILE A 66 -8.74 -6.25 10.35
C ILE A 66 -8.40 -7.28 11.45
N ALA A 67 -8.89 -7.07 12.68
CA ALA A 67 -8.74 -8.01 13.80
C ALA A 67 -9.84 -9.07 13.84
N ASN A 68 -10.85 -9.01 12.94
CA ASN A 68 -11.95 -9.97 12.88
C ASN A 68 -11.42 -11.40 12.70
N PRO A 69 -11.77 -12.34 13.61
CA PRO A 69 -11.36 -13.75 13.48
C PRO A 69 -11.83 -14.43 12.19
N ALA A 70 -12.95 -13.99 11.60
CA ALA A 70 -13.48 -14.52 10.34
C ALA A 70 -12.50 -14.38 9.17
N LEU A 71 -11.58 -13.44 9.24
CA LEU A 71 -10.56 -13.23 8.20
C LEU A 71 -9.50 -14.34 8.14
N ALA A 72 -9.33 -15.12 9.22
CA ALA A 72 -8.20 -16.04 9.35
C ALA A 72 -8.07 -16.99 8.15
N GLY A 73 -9.17 -17.60 7.72
CA GLY A 73 -9.17 -18.52 6.57
C GLY A 73 -8.78 -17.85 5.24
N ALA A 74 -9.23 -16.61 5.01
CA ALA A 74 -8.85 -15.84 3.83
C ALA A 74 -7.37 -15.42 3.88
N ILE A 75 -6.87 -15.03 5.06
CA ILE A 75 -5.47 -14.65 5.23
C ILE A 75 -4.53 -15.86 5.05
N ASP A 76 -4.90 -17.03 5.57
CA ASP A 76 -4.16 -18.26 5.32
C ASP A 76 -4.13 -18.59 3.82
N ALA A 77 -5.24 -18.40 3.12
CA ALA A 77 -5.30 -18.58 1.66
C ALA A 77 -4.37 -17.59 0.92
N LEU A 78 -4.30 -16.31 1.34
CA LEU A 78 -3.36 -15.35 0.74
C LEU A 78 -1.90 -15.84 0.89
N VAL A 79 -1.54 -16.36 2.07
CA VAL A 79 -0.20 -16.91 2.32
C VAL A 79 0.08 -18.15 1.46
N GLU A 80 -0.88 -19.08 1.37
CA GLU A 80 -0.76 -20.31 0.59
C GLU A 80 -0.68 -20.06 -0.92
N LEU A 81 -1.45 -19.09 -1.41
CA LEU A 81 -1.50 -18.69 -2.82
C LEU A 81 -0.40 -17.67 -3.18
N ASP A 82 0.44 -17.30 -2.21
CA ASP A 82 1.52 -16.31 -2.37
C ASP A 82 1.02 -14.95 -2.88
N LEU A 83 -0.10 -14.49 -2.36
CA LEU A 83 -0.73 -13.21 -2.67
C LEU A 83 -0.34 -12.14 -1.66
N ALA A 84 -0.19 -10.90 -2.12
CA ALA A 84 0.09 -9.75 -1.26
C ALA A 84 -1.19 -9.17 -0.64
N PHE A 85 -1.03 -8.47 0.48
CA PHE A 85 -2.07 -7.70 1.15
C PHE A 85 -1.70 -6.22 1.14
N ASP A 86 -2.45 -5.43 0.39
CA ASP A 86 -2.28 -3.98 0.34
C ASP A 86 -3.19 -3.33 1.38
N ALA A 87 -2.59 -2.71 2.39
CA ALA A 87 -3.31 -2.09 3.50
C ALA A 87 -3.61 -0.62 3.19
N LEU A 88 -4.81 -0.34 2.66
CA LEU A 88 -5.31 1.02 2.46
C LEU A 88 -5.87 1.55 3.79
N VAL A 89 -5.03 2.21 4.56
CA VAL A 89 -5.27 2.58 5.94
C VAL A 89 -5.02 4.07 6.20
N THR A 90 -5.59 4.57 7.29
CA THR A 90 -5.32 5.89 7.87
C THR A 90 -4.60 5.73 9.23
N PRO A 91 -4.12 6.79 9.88
CA PRO A 91 -3.41 6.69 11.15
C PRO A 91 -4.16 5.94 12.26
N SER A 92 -5.50 5.97 12.26
CA SER A 92 -6.33 5.23 13.24
C SER A 92 -6.22 3.70 13.13
N HIS A 93 -5.80 3.19 11.97
CA HIS A 93 -5.69 1.75 11.71
C HIS A 93 -4.29 1.19 12.02
N LEU A 94 -3.29 2.03 12.33
CA LEU A 94 -1.89 1.59 12.43
C LEU A 94 -1.67 0.58 13.56
N ALA A 95 -2.27 0.79 14.73
CA ALA A 95 -2.13 -0.13 15.86
C ALA A 95 -2.83 -1.50 15.60
N PRO A 96 -4.09 -1.56 15.12
CA PRO A 96 -4.71 -2.80 14.66
C PRO A 96 -3.90 -3.51 13.56
N LEU A 97 -3.38 -2.78 12.57
CA LEU A 97 -2.58 -3.34 11.49
C LEU A 97 -1.25 -3.94 12.01
N ALA A 98 -0.59 -3.28 12.95
CA ALA A 98 0.64 -3.82 13.55
C ALA A 98 0.37 -5.14 14.32
N THR A 99 -0.77 -5.23 15.01
CA THR A 99 -1.21 -6.46 15.68
C THR A 99 -1.49 -7.57 14.66
N PHE A 100 -2.20 -7.24 13.59
CA PHE A 100 -2.48 -8.15 12.48
C PHE A 100 -1.19 -8.66 11.81
N ALA A 101 -0.26 -7.78 11.48
CA ALA A 101 0.99 -8.15 10.82
C ALA A 101 1.86 -9.08 11.69
N ARG A 102 1.86 -8.90 13.02
CA ARG A 102 2.53 -9.82 13.95
C ARG A 102 1.87 -11.21 13.99
N ARG A 103 0.53 -11.25 13.90
CA ARG A 103 -0.22 -12.50 13.89
C ARG A 103 0.03 -13.32 12.62
N PHE A 104 0.28 -12.66 11.48
CA PHE A 104 0.49 -13.30 10.18
C PHE A 104 1.88 -12.98 9.60
N PRO A 105 2.97 -13.45 10.23
CA PRO A 105 4.34 -13.05 9.85
C PRO A 105 4.80 -13.53 8.46
N ARG A 106 4.09 -14.49 7.87
CA ARG A 106 4.35 -14.96 6.50
C ARG A 106 3.58 -14.20 5.42
N LEU A 107 2.58 -13.41 5.81
CA LEU A 107 1.83 -12.59 4.87
C LEU A 107 2.69 -11.40 4.43
N ARG A 108 2.80 -11.17 3.13
CA ARG A 108 3.43 -9.96 2.58
C ARG A 108 2.43 -8.81 2.64
N ILE A 109 2.75 -7.80 3.41
CA ILE A 109 1.89 -6.63 3.63
C ILE A 109 2.58 -5.39 3.09
N VAL A 110 1.86 -4.53 2.36
CA VAL A 110 2.33 -3.19 2.02
C VAL A 110 1.32 -2.15 2.50
N VAL A 111 1.81 -1.14 3.19
CA VAL A 111 1.01 0.00 3.65
C VAL A 111 0.87 0.99 2.51
N ASP A 112 -0.35 1.23 2.05
CA ASP A 112 -0.63 2.20 1.00
C ASP A 112 -0.44 3.63 1.50
N HIS A 113 0.15 4.48 0.65
CA HIS A 113 0.22 5.93 0.79
C HIS A 113 0.81 6.41 2.12
N GLY A 114 1.82 5.67 2.65
CA GLY A 114 2.41 5.98 3.96
C GLY A 114 1.39 6.03 5.09
N ALA A 115 0.26 5.29 4.97
CA ALA A 115 -0.89 5.34 5.88
C ALA A 115 -1.56 6.73 5.96
N LYS A 116 -1.51 7.52 4.88
CA LYS A 116 -2.22 8.81 4.73
C LYS A 116 -2.04 9.76 5.92
N PRO A 117 -0.79 10.20 6.20
CA PRO A 117 -0.55 11.15 7.27
C PRO A 117 -1.34 12.44 7.05
N LEU A 118 -1.92 12.99 8.10
CA LEU A 118 -2.67 14.25 8.01
C LEU A 118 -1.73 15.46 7.84
N ILE A 119 -1.01 15.53 6.71
CA ILE A 119 0.04 16.54 6.45
C ILE A 119 -0.52 17.95 6.57
N ARG A 120 -1.74 18.18 6.07
CA ARG A 120 -2.42 19.49 6.15
C ARG A 120 -2.72 19.95 7.57
N ALA A 121 -2.76 19.05 8.55
CA ALA A 121 -2.95 19.37 9.95
C ALA A 121 -1.64 19.72 10.67
N GLY A 122 -0.51 19.59 9.99
CA GLY A 122 0.80 19.93 10.53
C GLY A 122 1.25 19.07 11.69
N ARG A 123 2.06 19.64 12.59
CA ARG A 123 2.73 18.89 13.68
C ARG A 123 1.78 18.25 14.71
N ALA A 124 0.59 18.77 14.86
CA ALA A 124 -0.38 18.22 15.81
C ALA A 124 -0.78 16.76 15.49
N ALA A 125 -0.79 16.39 14.21
CA ALA A 125 -1.13 15.05 13.76
C ALA A 125 0.09 14.13 13.52
N TRP A 126 1.29 14.65 13.76
CA TRP A 126 2.54 13.92 13.45
C TRP A 126 2.75 12.69 14.35
N GLN A 127 2.71 12.87 15.67
CA GLN A 127 3.22 11.85 16.60
C GLN A 127 2.48 10.52 16.51
N PRO A 128 1.13 10.47 16.52
CA PRO A 128 0.41 9.20 16.42
C PRO A 128 0.69 8.45 15.12
N TRP A 129 0.87 9.18 14.01
CA TRP A 129 1.24 8.59 12.74
C TRP A 129 2.68 8.06 12.77
N ALA A 130 3.62 8.85 13.26
CA ALA A 130 5.05 8.50 13.28
C ALA A 130 5.31 7.26 14.15
N ASP A 131 4.70 7.19 15.33
CA ASP A 131 4.83 6.03 16.24
C ASP A 131 4.26 4.77 15.58
N GLY A 132 3.09 4.88 14.94
CA GLY A 132 2.47 3.76 14.24
C GLY A 132 3.29 3.26 13.04
N ILE A 133 3.85 4.16 12.25
CA ILE A 133 4.76 3.85 11.13
C ILE A 133 6.03 3.16 11.65
N ALA A 134 6.64 3.67 12.72
CA ALA A 134 7.82 3.03 13.33
C ALA A 134 7.51 1.61 13.82
N ALA A 135 6.34 1.41 14.44
CA ALA A 135 5.89 0.09 14.90
C ALA A 135 5.69 -0.91 13.75
N LEU A 136 5.18 -0.46 12.59
CA LEU A 136 5.05 -1.27 11.39
C LEU A 136 6.39 -1.51 10.71
N GLY A 137 7.26 -0.51 10.65
CA GLY A 137 8.60 -0.62 10.09
C GLY A 137 9.50 -1.63 10.80
N ALA A 138 9.25 -1.88 12.10
CA ALA A 138 9.93 -2.92 12.87
C ALA A 138 9.55 -4.35 12.45
N LEU A 139 8.49 -4.54 11.64
CA LEU A 139 8.01 -5.84 11.21
C LEU A 139 8.57 -6.20 9.83
N PRO A 140 9.30 -7.32 9.67
CA PRO A 140 10.02 -7.64 8.43
C PRO A 140 9.10 -7.96 7.24
N ASN A 141 7.86 -8.38 7.50
CA ASN A 141 6.85 -8.70 6.49
C ASN A 141 6.05 -7.49 6.01
N VAL A 142 6.37 -6.27 6.52
CA VAL A 142 5.66 -5.04 6.16
C VAL A 142 6.54 -4.14 5.30
N HIS A 143 6.01 -3.73 4.16
CA HIS A 143 6.54 -2.74 3.22
C HIS A 143 5.69 -1.47 3.27
N CYS A 144 6.12 -0.40 2.63
CA CYS A 144 5.37 0.84 2.57
C CYS A 144 5.46 1.49 1.19
N LYS A 145 4.36 2.08 0.73
CA LYS A 145 4.33 2.83 -0.53
C LYS A 145 4.65 4.31 -0.29
N LEU A 146 5.64 4.79 -1.01
CA LEU A 146 5.90 6.21 -1.23
C LEU A 146 4.92 6.72 -2.29
N SER A 147 3.72 7.02 -1.87
CA SER A 147 2.60 7.49 -2.71
C SER A 147 1.60 8.25 -1.87
N GLY A 148 0.65 8.96 -2.47
CA GLY A 148 -0.49 9.60 -1.82
C GLY A 148 -0.17 10.77 -0.89
N LEU A 149 1.09 11.12 -0.65
CA LEU A 149 1.46 12.21 0.27
C LEU A 149 1.02 13.58 -0.24
N ALA A 150 1.03 13.78 -1.56
CA ALA A 150 0.60 15.02 -2.18
C ALA A 150 -0.88 15.31 -1.92
N THR A 151 -1.73 14.28 -1.96
CA THR A 151 -3.18 14.41 -1.70
C THR A 151 -3.51 14.70 -0.25
N GLU A 152 -2.63 14.31 0.68
CA GLU A 152 -2.77 14.58 2.11
C GLU A 152 -2.22 15.95 2.54
N ALA A 153 -1.43 16.59 1.68
CA ALA A 153 -0.87 17.92 1.93
C ALA A 153 -1.87 19.06 1.66
N ALA A 154 -1.54 20.27 2.11
CA ALA A 154 -2.29 21.47 1.76
C ALA A 154 -2.14 21.79 0.27
N HIS A 155 -3.12 22.50 -0.31
CA HIS A 155 -3.01 22.98 -1.69
C HIS A 155 -1.76 23.83 -1.91
N GLY A 156 -1.11 23.64 -3.05
CA GLY A 156 0.14 24.33 -3.37
C GLY A 156 1.34 23.83 -2.53
N TRP A 157 1.30 22.60 -2.06
CA TRP A 157 2.38 21.96 -1.33
C TRP A 157 3.72 22.09 -2.07
N ARG A 158 4.78 22.11 -1.30
CA ARG A 158 6.16 22.09 -1.80
C ARG A 158 6.86 20.84 -1.30
N ARG A 159 7.94 20.46 -1.99
CA ARG A 159 8.75 19.29 -1.64
C ARG A 159 9.18 19.31 -0.16
N GLU A 160 9.53 20.47 0.35
CA GLU A 160 9.97 20.67 1.72
C GLU A 160 8.90 20.32 2.75
N SER A 161 7.62 20.48 2.40
CA SER A 161 6.51 20.10 3.29
C SER A 161 6.31 18.58 3.39
N LEU A 162 6.74 17.84 2.37
CA LEU A 162 6.66 16.38 2.33
C LEU A 162 7.92 15.70 2.88
N ALA A 163 9.08 16.39 2.84
CA ALA A 163 10.36 15.82 3.22
C ALA A 163 10.37 15.14 4.60
N PRO A 164 9.84 15.74 5.69
CA PRO A 164 9.84 15.07 7.00
C PRO A 164 9.10 13.73 7.00
N TYR A 165 8.01 13.63 6.25
CA TYR A 165 7.23 12.39 6.14
C TYR A 165 7.98 11.32 5.34
N VAL A 166 8.59 11.72 4.23
CA VAL A 166 9.42 10.83 3.41
C VAL A 166 10.62 10.32 4.22
N ASP A 167 11.33 11.21 4.92
CA ASP A 167 12.46 10.85 5.76
C ASP A 167 12.06 9.80 6.81
N HIS A 168 10.94 10.03 7.51
CA HIS A 168 10.46 9.11 8.52
C HIS A 168 10.06 7.74 7.95
N LEU A 169 9.45 7.70 6.75
CA LEU A 169 9.15 6.44 6.07
C LEU A 169 10.43 5.66 5.75
N PHE A 170 11.48 6.33 5.23
CA PHE A 170 12.76 5.69 4.96
C PHE A 170 13.49 5.26 6.24
N ASP A 171 13.40 6.03 7.33
CA ASP A 171 13.95 5.63 8.64
C ASP A 171 13.28 4.35 9.18
N ALA A 172 11.96 4.24 9.02
CA ALA A 172 11.18 3.10 9.52
C ALA A 172 11.36 1.83 8.66
N PHE A 173 11.30 1.95 7.33
CA PHE A 173 11.26 0.79 6.44
C PHE A 173 12.59 0.49 5.73
N GLY A 174 13.48 1.47 5.64
CA GLY A 174 14.68 1.37 4.79
C GLY A 174 14.34 1.34 3.29
N ALA A 175 15.32 1.59 2.44
CA ALA A 175 15.12 1.68 1.00
C ALA A 175 14.52 0.40 0.38
N ALA A 176 14.94 -0.78 0.85
CA ALA A 176 14.53 -2.06 0.27
C ALA A 176 13.05 -2.41 0.47
N ARG A 177 12.38 -1.77 1.44
CA ARG A 177 10.95 -2.02 1.73
C ARG A 177 10.06 -0.84 1.35
N MET A 178 10.61 0.15 0.63
CA MET A 178 9.85 1.26 0.07
C MET A 178 9.51 1.00 -1.39
N ILE A 179 8.27 1.29 -1.79
CA ILE A 179 7.76 1.10 -3.15
C ILE A 179 7.12 2.41 -3.61
N TRP A 180 7.58 2.98 -4.72
CA TRP A 180 6.94 4.17 -5.27
C TRP A 180 5.59 3.85 -5.92
N GLY A 181 4.63 4.78 -5.83
CA GLY A 181 3.35 4.73 -6.54
C GLY A 181 2.88 6.12 -6.95
N SER A 182 2.19 6.19 -8.08
CA SER A 182 1.66 7.46 -8.59
C SER A 182 0.45 7.98 -7.80
N ASP A 183 -0.34 7.07 -7.25
CA ASP A 183 -1.68 7.36 -6.71
C ASP A 183 -2.63 7.99 -7.75
N TRP A 184 -2.32 7.83 -9.04
CA TRP A 184 -3.18 8.30 -10.12
C TRP A 184 -4.45 7.42 -10.21
N PRO A 185 -5.65 7.97 -10.44
CA PRO A 185 -5.98 9.37 -10.74
C PRO A 185 -6.25 10.25 -9.51
N VAL A 186 -6.24 9.71 -8.27
CA VAL A 186 -6.50 10.45 -7.02
C VAL A 186 -5.51 11.61 -6.83
N LEU A 187 -4.27 11.42 -7.27
CA LEU A 187 -3.23 12.45 -7.30
C LEU A 187 -3.71 13.78 -7.93
N ASN A 188 -4.58 13.73 -8.96
CA ASN A 188 -5.08 14.90 -9.65
C ASN A 188 -5.92 15.84 -8.75
N LEU A 189 -6.33 15.41 -7.57
CA LEU A 189 -6.99 16.25 -6.58
C LEU A 189 -6.07 17.33 -6.00
N ASN A 190 -4.75 17.10 -5.99
CA ASN A 190 -3.78 18.04 -5.40
C ASN A 190 -2.39 17.96 -6.04
N GLY A 191 -2.30 17.72 -7.35
CA GLY A 191 -1.04 17.65 -8.08
C GLY A 191 -1.23 17.05 -9.47
N ASP A 192 -0.10 16.73 -10.10
CA ASP A 192 -0.04 16.03 -11.38
C ASP A 192 1.04 14.94 -11.33
N TYR A 193 0.97 14.00 -12.29
CA TYR A 193 1.88 12.86 -12.33
C TYR A 193 3.37 13.27 -12.42
N ALA A 194 3.69 14.20 -13.31
CA ALA A 194 5.08 14.60 -13.55
C ALA A 194 5.68 15.31 -12.32
N GLY A 195 4.92 16.22 -11.72
CA GLY A 195 5.30 16.94 -10.51
C GLY A 195 5.50 16.02 -9.31
N TRP A 196 4.58 15.06 -9.10
CA TRP A 196 4.72 14.07 -8.04
C TRP A 196 5.90 13.14 -8.28
N HIS A 197 6.04 12.58 -9.49
CA HIS A 197 7.17 11.71 -9.83
C HIS A 197 8.51 12.40 -9.58
N ALA A 198 8.68 13.64 -10.09
CA ALA A 198 9.92 14.40 -9.92
C ALA A 198 10.20 14.72 -8.43
N SER A 199 9.18 15.09 -7.67
CA SER A 199 9.32 15.42 -6.25
C SER A 199 9.64 14.20 -5.40
N ALA A 200 8.94 13.09 -5.59
CA ALA A 200 9.19 11.85 -4.88
C ALA A 200 10.58 11.28 -5.19
N ARG A 201 11.00 11.32 -6.48
CA ARG A 201 12.32 10.86 -6.89
C ARG A 201 13.43 11.70 -6.25
N ALA A 202 13.29 13.03 -6.27
CA ALA A 202 14.31 13.92 -5.66
C ALA A 202 14.40 13.72 -4.14
N LEU A 203 13.29 13.53 -3.43
CA LEU A 203 13.29 13.25 -1.99
C LEU A 203 13.92 11.88 -1.70
N ALA A 204 13.56 10.84 -2.44
CA ALA A 204 14.13 9.51 -2.26
C ALA A 204 15.63 9.49 -2.58
N ALA A 205 16.07 10.07 -3.72
CA ALA A 205 17.47 10.10 -4.11
C ALA A 205 18.34 10.86 -3.09
N ALA A 206 17.84 11.98 -2.56
CA ALA A 206 18.53 12.72 -1.51
C ALA A 206 18.69 11.89 -0.23
N ARG A 207 17.77 10.99 0.07
CA ARG A 207 17.77 10.18 1.29
C ARG A 207 18.60 8.90 1.19
N VAL A 208 18.54 8.20 0.04
CA VAL A 208 19.11 6.85 -0.11
C VAL A 208 20.12 6.73 -1.27
N GLY A 209 20.37 7.79 -2.03
CA GLY A 209 21.21 7.78 -3.23
C GLY A 209 20.49 7.23 -4.47
N GLU A 210 21.04 7.50 -5.66
CA GLU A 210 20.38 7.20 -6.95
C GLU A 210 20.08 5.72 -7.14
N ARG A 211 21.05 4.82 -6.87
CA ARG A 211 20.88 3.38 -7.08
C ARG A 211 19.74 2.79 -6.23
N ALA A 212 19.67 3.16 -4.95
CA ALA A 212 18.59 2.68 -4.09
C ALA A 212 17.25 3.36 -4.43
N CYS A 213 17.29 4.60 -4.92
CA CYS A 213 16.14 5.29 -5.45
C CYS A 213 15.56 4.56 -6.67
N ASP A 214 16.38 4.10 -7.62
CA ASP A 214 15.91 3.30 -8.77
C ASP A 214 15.17 2.03 -8.33
N ALA A 215 15.69 1.34 -7.31
CA ALA A 215 15.02 0.18 -6.75
C ALA A 215 13.63 0.52 -6.16
N VAL A 216 13.49 1.65 -5.45
CA VAL A 216 12.20 2.14 -4.92
C VAL A 216 11.19 2.39 -6.04
N PHE A 217 11.66 2.84 -7.22
CA PHE A 217 10.81 3.20 -8.35
C PHE A 217 10.48 2.04 -9.30
N GLY A 218 10.97 0.82 -9.04
CA GLY A 218 10.67 -0.34 -9.89
C GLY A 218 10.95 -1.67 -9.23
N GLU A 219 12.23 -1.99 -8.99
CA GLU A 219 12.68 -3.32 -8.56
C GLU A 219 12.01 -3.83 -7.27
N ASN A 220 11.80 -2.94 -6.30
CA ASN A 220 11.15 -3.32 -5.04
C ASN A 220 9.69 -3.75 -5.26
N ALA A 221 8.96 -3.08 -6.16
CA ALA A 221 7.61 -3.49 -6.51
C ALA A 221 7.63 -4.85 -7.21
N ALA A 222 8.54 -5.05 -8.17
CA ALA A 222 8.69 -6.31 -8.88
C ALA A 222 9.00 -7.47 -7.91
N ALA A 223 9.92 -7.27 -6.98
CA ALA A 223 10.26 -8.27 -5.96
C ALA A 223 9.09 -8.54 -5.01
N PHE A 224 8.42 -7.49 -4.51
CA PHE A 224 7.31 -7.62 -3.56
C PHE A 224 6.10 -8.33 -4.16
N TYR A 225 5.69 -7.96 -5.38
CA TYR A 225 4.52 -8.54 -6.06
C TYR A 225 4.88 -9.78 -6.91
N ARG A 226 6.17 -10.11 -7.03
CA ARG A 226 6.66 -11.23 -7.88
C ARG A 226 6.18 -11.10 -9.32
N LEU A 227 6.53 -9.97 -9.92
CA LEU A 227 6.24 -9.64 -11.31
C LEU A 227 7.23 -10.31 -12.26
#